data_dc643cff0e97ecd2db064436532858d9
#
_entry.id   dc643cff0e97ecd2db064436532858d9
#
_cell.length_a   1.000
_cell.length_b   1.000
_cell.length_c   1.000
_cell.angle_alpha   90.00
_cell.angle_beta   90.00
_cell.angle_gamma   90.00
#
_symmetry.space_group_name_H-M   'P 1'
#
loop_
_entity.id
_entity.type
_entity.pdbx_description
1 polymer ?
#
loop_
_entity_poly.entity_id
_entity_poly.type
_entity_poly.pdbx_seq_one_letter_code
_entity_poly.pdbx_strand_id
1 'polypeptide(L)'
;MDENREVQGTPEADRRPVVTIGAEQLHQATETLQRYKQGKTNLEKRVIDNEEWYRLRHWACLRAESQKQQVEPVSAWLLNSIANKHADAMDNYPAPNILPREPGDVEEARRLSDIVPVVLQQTGFERTYSEVWWDKLIGGTAIYGVFWDGSKLGGLGDIAVEPVDVVNLFWEPGITDIQRSADVFYVRLEDNAALERAYPQLAGNLGGSTLNVSAYVYDDTVNTADKSLVVDWYYKRSGQSGTELHYCKYVNDTVLYSSENVGTPWYDHGKYPFVFDPLYRIKGTPCGFGYVDIGKGTQEYIDRGDQAIMANMLSNAAPRFFIRSDGAVNEQEYADWTKPFVHTNGNLGQDSILPVTGRGLSGIYLNVLEQKIAELKETTGNRDVSTGGSTSGVTAASAIAAMQEAGSKLSRDSNKAAYRAFREVVELVVELIRQFYDAPRQFRIIGESGRQEFVIYSNEALRPQAQGVAFGVDMGYRVPQFDLEITAEKASPYSKLSQNELALQFFGAGFFNPQMTDQALACLEMMDFDGKEQIMQRIAANGTLYQRLLMVQQQAVAMAQLADQLGGTNYAMQMLGGGQAGQQPMPGGVPDIKADGGESSVTRNARETAASRATPT
;
A
#
# COMPACT_ATOMS: atom_id res chain seq x y z
N MET A 1 -20.12 73.29 -21.37
CA MET A 1 -18.89 72.79 -22.03
C MET A 1 -18.74 71.37 -21.59
N ASP A 2 -19.11 70.55 -22.51
CA ASP A 2 -19.14 69.11 -22.43
C ASP A 2 -17.72 68.53 -22.41
N GLU A 3 -17.50 67.54 -21.62
CA GLU A 3 -16.48 66.55 -21.92
C GLU A 3 -17.01 65.16 -21.59
N ASN A 4 -17.53 64.54 -22.64
CA ASN A 4 -17.70 63.09 -22.76
C ASN A 4 -16.35 62.44 -22.55
N ARG A 5 -16.19 61.71 -21.42
CA ARG A 5 -15.17 60.62 -21.33
C ARG A 5 -15.85 59.34 -21.75
N GLU A 6 -15.63 58.97 -22.99
CA GLU A 6 -15.81 57.59 -23.45
C GLU A 6 -15.03 56.67 -22.53
N VAL A 7 -15.75 55.80 -21.84
CA VAL A 7 -15.18 54.62 -21.20
C VAL A 7 -14.69 53.72 -22.33
N GLN A 8 -13.37 53.72 -22.55
CA GLN A 8 -12.74 52.76 -23.43
C GLN A 8 -13.05 51.38 -22.91
N GLY A 9 -13.75 50.59 -23.72
CA GLY A 9 -14.07 49.22 -23.48
C GLY A 9 -12.80 48.43 -23.20
N THR A 10 -12.84 47.59 -22.17
CA THR A 10 -11.89 46.52 -21.94
C THR A 10 -11.64 45.79 -23.27
N PRO A 11 -10.37 45.55 -23.67
CA PRO A 11 -10.10 44.78 -24.88
C PRO A 11 -10.83 43.44 -24.77
N GLU A 12 -11.62 43.12 -25.77
CA GLU A 12 -12.19 41.81 -25.98
C GLU A 12 -11.03 40.81 -25.92
N ALA A 13 -10.89 40.14 -24.79
CA ALA A 13 -9.93 39.09 -24.61
C ALA A 13 -10.16 38.09 -25.75
N ASP A 14 -9.10 37.83 -26.47
CA ASP A 14 -8.97 36.89 -27.57
C ASP A 14 -9.63 35.53 -27.14
N ARG A 15 -10.94 35.45 -27.36
CA ARG A 15 -11.70 34.22 -27.11
C ARG A 15 -11.27 33.25 -28.20
N ARG A 16 -10.33 32.39 -27.86
CA ARG A 16 -10.00 31.25 -28.72
C ARG A 16 -11.31 30.55 -29.06
N PRO A 17 -11.51 30.11 -30.29
CA PRO A 17 -12.74 29.40 -30.64
C PRO A 17 -12.87 28.19 -29.70
N VAL A 18 -13.97 28.15 -28.99
CA VAL A 18 -14.34 26.98 -28.16
C VAL A 18 -14.47 25.81 -29.14
N VAL A 19 -13.52 24.88 -29.08
CA VAL A 19 -13.59 23.68 -29.91
C VAL A 19 -14.66 22.79 -29.29
N THR A 20 -15.85 22.76 -29.90
CA THR A 20 -16.91 21.86 -29.47
C THR A 20 -16.49 20.42 -29.81
N ILE A 21 -16.42 19.57 -28.80
CA ILE A 21 -16.15 18.14 -29.01
C ILE A 21 -17.37 17.51 -29.69
N GLY A 22 -17.18 17.05 -30.90
CA GLY A 22 -18.16 16.38 -31.74
C GLY A 22 -17.60 15.09 -32.36
N ALA A 23 -18.30 14.51 -33.31
CA ALA A 23 -17.94 13.23 -33.92
C ALA A 23 -16.53 13.21 -34.56
N GLU A 24 -16.10 14.32 -35.17
CA GLU A 24 -14.77 14.42 -35.77
C GLU A 24 -13.65 14.34 -34.72
N GLN A 25 -13.79 15.06 -33.62
CA GLN A 25 -12.84 15.03 -32.51
C GLN A 25 -12.81 13.66 -31.82
N LEU A 26 -13.97 13.00 -31.68
CA LEU A 26 -14.03 11.63 -31.16
C LEU A 26 -13.32 10.63 -32.07
N HIS A 27 -13.47 10.77 -33.39
CA HIS A 27 -12.76 9.93 -34.36
C HIS A 27 -11.23 10.08 -34.20
N GLN A 28 -10.73 11.32 -34.11
CA GLN A 28 -9.30 11.61 -33.88
C GLN A 28 -8.82 11.04 -32.52
N ALA A 29 -9.62 11.18 -31.46
CA ALA A 29 -9.32 10.62 -30.15
C ALA A 29 -9.25 9.09 -30.21
N THR A 30 -10.19 8.44 -30.92
CA THR A 30 -10.20 6.98 -31.08
C THR A 30 -9.00 6.47 -31.87
N GLU A 31 -8.58 7.17 -32.94
CA GLU A 31 -7.35 6.85 -33.66
C GLU A 31 -6.10 6.99 -32.77
N THR A 32 -6.06 8.04 -31.94
CA THR A 32 -4.98 8.24 -30.97
C THR A 32 -4.96 7.12 -29.94
N LEU A 33 -6.11 6.74 -29.41
CA LEU A 33 -6.26 5.62 -28.49
C LEU A 33 -5.76 4.30 -29.12
N GLN A 34 -6.12 4.01 -30.38
CA GLN A 34 -5.63 2.84 -31.09
C GLN A 34 -4.11 2.84 -31.25
N ARG A 35 -3.52 4.00 -31.57
CA ARG A 35 -2.06 4.18 -31.64
C ARG A 35 -1.38 3.93 -30.29
N TYR A 36 -1.94 4.44 -29.19
CA TYR A 36 -1.42 4.24 -27.84
C TYR A 36 -1.53 2.78 -27.42
N LYS A 37 -2.63 2.12 -27.76
CA LYS A 37 -2.81 0.69 -27.52
C LYS A 37 -1.77 -0.16 -28.27
N GLN A 38 -1.49 0.15 -29.53
CA GLN A 38 -0.45 -0.56 -30.30
C GLN A 38 0.93 -0.42 -29.63
N GLY A 39 1.25 0.78 -29.13
CA GLY A 39 2.50 1.02 -28.40
C GLY A 39 2.63 0.27 -27.08
N LYS A 40 1.51 -0.22 -26.52
CA LYS A 40 1.44 -0.86 -25.20
C LYS A 40 1.32 -2.39 -25.25
N THR A 41 1.15 -2.98 -26.43
CA THR A 41 0.88 -4.43 -26.61
C THR A 41 1.84 -5.35 -25.86
N ASN A 42 3.14 -5.03 -25.84
CA ASN A 42 4.13 -5.83 -25.12
C ASN A 42 3.96 -5.76 -23.59
N LEU A 43 3.59 -4.59 -23.07
CA LEU A 43 3.30 -4.41 -21.64
C LEU A 43 2.06 -5.20 -21.24
N GLU A 44 0.99 -5.10 -22.01
CA GLU A 44 -0.26 -5.84 -21.78
C GLU A 44 -0.02 -7.35 -21.76
N LYS A 45 0.69 -7.88 -22.77
CA LYS A 45 1.06 -9.29 -22.78
C LYS A 45 1.85 -9.71 -21.55
N ARG A 46 2.84 -8.93 -21.15
CA ARG A 46 3.66 -9.23 -19.96
C ARG A 46 2.83 -9.27 -18.69
N VAL A 47 1.90 -8.31 -18.51
CA VAL A 47 1.03 -8.26 -17.33
C VAL A 47 0.09 -9.45 -17.28
N ILE A 48 -0.52 -9.82 -18.42
CA ILE A 48 -1.39 -11.00 -18.51
C ILE A 48 -0.61 -12.29 -18.22
N ASP A 49 0.55 -12.47 -18.83
CA ASP A 49 1.42 -13.63 -18.56
C ASP A 49 1.81 -13.70 -17.07
N ASN A 50 2.12 -12.57 -16.45
CA ASN A 50 2.47 -12.52 -15.02
C ASN A 50 1.28 -12.88 -14.13
N GLU A 51 0.07 -12.50 -14.48
CA GLU A 51 -1.15 -12.89 -13.78
C GLU A 51 -1.38 -14.41 -13.85
N GLU A 52 -1.16 -15.05 -14.99
CA GLU A 52 -1.21 -16.51 -15.13
C GLU A 52 -0.21 -17.20 -14.20
N TRP A 53 1.04 -16.68 -14.12
CA TRP A 53 2.06 -17.19 -13.20
C TRP A 53 1.65 -17.03 -11.73
N TYR A 54 1.10 -15.91 -11.36
CA TYR A 54 0.60 -15.65 -10.01
C TYR A 54 -0.53 -16.61 -9.63
N ARG A 55 -1.44 -16.90 -10.58
CA ARG A 55 -2.58 -17.81 -10.39
C ARG A 55 -2.21 -19.29 -10.50
N LEU A 56 -0.93 -19.62 -10.45
CA LEU A 56 -0.41 -20.98 -10.53
C LEU A 56 -0.78 -21.71 -11.84
N ARG A 57 -1.03 -20.97 -12.90
CA ARG A 57 -1.30 -21.52 -14.25
C ARG A 57 -0.02 -21.53 -15.10
N HIS A 58 1.12 -21.91 -14.52
CA HIS A 58 2.44 -21.84 -15.16
C HIS A 58 2.48 -22.57 -16.49
N TRP A 59 1.83 -23.73 -16.57
CA TRP A 59 1.81 -24.55 -17.77
C TRP A 59 0.96 -23.99 -18.91
N ALA A 60 0.03 -23.06 -18.64
CA ALA A 60 -0.68 -22.36 -19.70
C ALA A 60 0.28 -21.52 -20.56
N CYS A 61 1.31 -20.92 -19.93
CA CYS A 61 2.35 -20.14 -20.60
C CYS A 61 3.47 -20.99 -21.19
N LEU A 62 3.75 -22.18 -20.61
CA LEU A 62 4.92 -23.00 -20.95
C LEU A 62 4.65 -24.08 -21.98
N ARG A 63 3.40 -24.46 -22.20
CA ARG A 63 3.05 -25.63 -22.98
C ARG A 63 2.47 -25.31 -24.34
N ALA A 64 2.96 -26.02 -25.37
CA ALA A 64 2.26 -26.12 -26.63
C ALA A 64 1.05 -27.09 -26.51
N GLU A 65 -0.07 -26.79 -27.18
CA GLU A 65 -1.32 -27.59 -27.12
C GLU A 65 -1.14 -29.08 -27.41
N SER A 66 -0.10 -29.46 -28.16
CA SER A 66 0.24 -30.84 -28.52
C SER A 66 0.75 -31.70 -27.37
N GLN A 67 1.03 -31.14 -26.18
CA GLN A 67 1.69 -31.83 -25.06
C GLN A 67 0.78 -32.04 -23.82
N LYS A 68 -0.53 -32.03 -23.98
CA LYS A 68 -1.52 -32.07 -22.86
C LYS A 68 -1.53 -33.36 -22.02
N GLN A 69 -0.74 -34.39 -22.34
CA GLN A 69 -0.74 -35.68 -21.62
C GLN A 69 0.39 -35.84 -20.58
N GLN A 70 1.19 -34.82 -20.34
CA GLN A 70 2.27 -34.88 -19.37
C GLN A 70 1.78 -34.40 -17.99
N VAL A 71 2.44 -34.88 -16.93
CA VAL A 71 2.21 -34.41 -15.57
C VAL A 71 2.60 -32.92 -15.47
N GLU A 72 1.79 -32.13 -14.81
CA GLU A 72 1.92 -30.68 -14.67
C GLU A 72 2.07 -30.28 -13.19
N PRO A 73 3.20 -30.62 -12.53
CA PRO A 73 3.41 -30.17 -11.16
C PRO A 73 3.62 -28.67 -11.13
N VAL A 74 3.03 -28.04 -10.11
CA VAL A 74 3.20 -26.60 -9.85
C VAL A 74 3.57 -26.43 -8.39
N SER A 75 4.63 -25.69 -8.13
CA SER A 75 5.04 -25.30 -6.78
C SER A 75 4.85 -23.80 -6.58
N ALA A 76 4.31 -23.41 -5.40
CA ALA A 76 3.90 -22.04 -5.11
C ALA A 76 5.01 -21.17 -4.49
N TRP A 77 6.29 -21.38 -4.84
CA TRP A 77 7.40 -20.64 -4.24
C TRP A 77 7.35 -19.15 -4.58
N LEU A 78 7.05 -18.83 -5.83
CA LEU A 78 6.91 -17.45 -6.29
C LEU A 78 5.74 -16.73 -5.60
N LEU A 79 4.58 -17.38 -5.52
CA LEU A 79 3.40 -16.86 -4.81
C LEU A 79 3.72 -16.58 -3.34
N ASN A 80 4.38 -17.52 -2.65
CA ASN A 80 4.78 -17.34 -1.24
C ASN A 80 5.71 -16.13 -1.06
N SER A 81 6.64 -15.92 -1.99
CA SER A 81 7.54 -14.77 -1.96
C SER A 81 6.79 -13.44 -2.13
N ILE A 82 5.82 -13.40 -3.04
CA ILE A 82 4.99 -12.22 -3.28
C ILE A 82 4.10 -11.93 -2.06
N ALA A 83 3.46 -12.97 -1.48
CA ALA A 83 2.60 -12.83 -0.31
C ALA A 83 3.36 -12.25 0.92
N ASN A 84 4.60 -12.68 1.15
CA ASN A 84 5.43 -12.13 2.21
C ASN A 84 5.77 -10.65 1.96
N LYS A 85 6.06 -10.26 0.71
CA LYS A 85 6.31 -8.85 0.37
C LYS A 85 5.07 -7.97 0.51
N HIS A 86 3.90 -8.52 0.18
CA HIS A 86 2.63 -7.85 0.41
C HIS A 86 2.38 -7.64 1.92
N ALA A 87 2.60 -8.65 2.76
CA ALA A 87 2.48 -8.53 4.21
C ALA A 87 3.43 -7.46 4.77
N ASP A 88 4.71 -7.46 4.35
CA ASP A 88 5.68 -6.42 4.71
C ASP A 88 5.18 -5.00 4.37
N ALA A 89 4.48 -4.85 3.25
CA ALA A 89 3.93 -3.57 2.81
C ALA A 89 2.73 -3.13 3.65
N MET A 90 1.86 -4.07 4.02
CA MET A 90 0.70 -3.79 4.88
C MET A 90 1.11 -3.43 6.30
N ASP A 91 2.20 -4.02 6.82
CA ASP A 91 2.76 -3.67 8.13
C ASP A 91 3.34 -2.23 8.17
N ASN A 92 3.60 -1.63 7.01
CA ASN A 92 4.14 -0.28 6.86
C ASN A 92 3.14 0.64 6.13
N TYR A 93 1.89 0.64 6.57
CA TYR A 93 0.85 1.49 6.00
C TYR A 93 1.20 2.98 6.14
N PRO A 94 1.04 3.81 5.08
CA PRO A 94 1.42 5.21 5.11
C PRO A 94 0.37 6.07 5.82
N ALA A 95 0.84 7.00 6.64
CA ALA A 95 0.03 8.05 7.24
C ALA A 95 0.51 9.42 6.76
N PRO A 96 -0.39 10.30 6.26
CA PRO A 96 -0.04 11.62 5.79
C PRO A 96 0.06 12.59 6.96
N ASN A 97 1.07 13.46 6.95
CA ASN A 97 1.22 14.61 7.82
C ASN A 97 1.39 15.85 6.94
N ILE A 98 0.49 16.81 7.07
CA ILE A 98 0.47 18.02 6.23
C ILE A 98 1.10 19.16 7.02
N LEU A 99 2.17 19.72 6.44
CA LEU A 99 2.97 20.76 7.05
C LEU A 99 2.72 22.11 6.36
N PRO A 100 2.63 23.20 7.12
CA PRO A 100 2.48 24.52 6.55
C PRO A 100 3.79 24.96 5.88
N ARG A 101 3.70 25.53 4.68
CA ARG A 101 4.86 26.17 4.03
C ARG A 101 5.08 27.59 4.53
N GLU A 102 4.01 28.25 4.95
CA GLU A 102 4.02 29.60 5.46
C GLU A 102 3.38 29.70 6.85
N PRO A 103 3.82 30.66 7.72
CA PRO A 103 3.30 30.77 9.08
C PRO A 103 1.78 31.02 9.17
N GLY A 104 1.17 31.60 8.12
CA GLY A 104 -0.27 31.85 8.06
C GLY A 104 -1.12 30.58 7.84
N ASP A 105 -0.50 29.50 7.40
CA ASP A 105 -1.20 28.26 7.02
C ASP A 105 -1.14 27.17 8.09
N VAL A 106 -0.60 27.47 9.29
CA VAL A 106 -0.39 26.48 10.38
C VAL A 106 -1.69 25.84 10.83
N GLU A 107 -2.74 26.66 11.04
CA GLU A 107 -4.03 26.13 11.47
C GLU A 107 -4.69 25.26 10.41
N GLU A 108 -4.57 25.66 9.16
CA GLU A 108 -5.18 24.93 8.05
C GLU A 108 -4.43 23.62 7.75
N ALA A 109 -3.12 23.64 7.81
CA ALA A 109 -2.29 22.43 7.70
C ALA A 109 -2.63 21.41 8.79
N ARG A 110 -2.85 21.87 10.02
CA ARG A 110 -3.29 21.02 11.12
C ARG A 110 -4.66 20.42 10.86
N ARG A 111 -5.65 21.24 10.45
CA ARG A 111 -7.00 20.74 10.11
C ARG A 111 -6.96 19.70 8.99
N LEU A 112 -6.16 19.94 7.94
CA LEU A 112 -5.98 18.99 6.85
C LEU A 112 -5.31 17.70 7.34
N SER A 113 -4.32 17.78 8.23
CA SER A 113 -3.67 16.61 8.83
C SER A 113 -4.65 15.74 9.63
N ASP A 114 -5.67 16.34 10.23
CA ASP A 114 -6.71 15.63 10.96
C ASP A 114 -7.79 15.05 10.02
N ILE A 115 -8.13 15.74 8.94
CA ILE A 115 -9.26 15.42 8.06
C ILE A 115 -8.85 14.45 6.94
N VAL A 116 -7.69 14.63 6.31
CA VAL A 116 -7.27 13.80 5.17
C VAL A 116 -7.21 12.31 5.51
N PRO A 117 -6.70 11.87 6.68
CA PRO A 117 -6.77 10.45 7.07
C PRO A 117 -8.21 9.94 7.15
N VAL A 118 -9.15 10.76 7.64
CA VAL A 118 -10.57 10.39 7.73
C VAL A 118 -11.19 10.27 6.33
N VAL A 119 -10.89 11.21 5.43
CA VAL A 119 -11.32 11.13 4.01
C VAL A 119 -10.79 9.85 3.37
N LEU A 120 -9.50 9.53 3.53
CA LEU A 120 -8.91 8.29 3.01
C LEU A 120 -9.58 7.05 3.62
N GLN A 121 -9.86 7.04 4.91
CA GLN A 121 -10.60 5.95 5.55
C GLN A 121 -12.01 5.79 4.98
N GLN A 122 -12.73 6.88 4.74
CA GLN A 122 -14.08 6.86 4.14
C GLN A 122 -14.08 6.36 2.69
N THR A 123 -13.01 6.59 1.94
CA THR A 123 -12.85 6.03 0.58
C THR A 123 -12.54 4.54 0.58
N GLY A 124 -12.23 3.93 1.74
CA GLY A 124 -11.76 2.55 1.82
C GLY A 124 -10.33 2.38 1.32
N PHE A 125 -9.50 3.40 1.47
CA PHE A 125 -8.14 3.45 0.92
C PHE A 125 -7.24 2.29 1.37
N GLU A 126 -7.44 1.72 2.56
CA GLU A 126 -6.70 0.54 3.02
C GLU A 126 -6.88 -0.64 2.05
N ARG A 127 -8.11 -0.87 1.59
CA ARG A 127 -8.39 -1.90 0.58
C ARG A 127 -7.74 -1.56 -0.76
N THR A 128 -7.90 -0.32 -1.23
CA THR A 128 -7.27 0.17 -2.46
C THR A 128 -5.75 0.01 -2.40
N TYR A 129 -5.13 0.35 -1.27
CA TYR A 129 -3.69 0.20 -1.03
C TYR A 129 -3.24 -1.25 -1.13
N SER A 130 -3.99 -2.18 -0.53
CA SER A 130 -3.72 -3.61 -0.64
C SER A 130 -3.83 -4.12 -2.09
N GLU A 131 -4.91 -3.78 -2.81
CA GLU A 131 -5.13 -4.19 -4.21
C GLU A 131 -4.02 -3.65 -5.13
N VAL A 132 -3.67 -2.39 -4.99
CA VAL A 132 -2.59 -1.73 -5.75
C VAL A 132 -1.22 -2.36 -5.47
N TRP A 133 -0.95 -2.78 -4.23
CA TRP A 133 0.29 -3.51 -3.93
C TRP A 133 0.35 -4.89 -4.59
N TRP A 134 -0.76 -5.62 -4.69
CA TRP A 134 -0.80 -6.85 -5.47
C TRP A 134 -0.44 -6.59 -6.93
N ASP A 135 -1.05 -5.59 -7.56
CA ASP A 135 -0.75 -5.21 -8.94
C ASP A 135 0.72 -4.82 -9.12
N LYS A 136 1.28 -4.07 -8.17
CA LYS A 136 2.69 -3.67 -8.15
C LYS A 136 3.65 -4.85 -8.07
N LEU A 137 3.36 -5.82 -7.21
CA LEU A 137 4.22 -6.99 -7.01
C LEU A 137 4.14 -7.96 -8.18
N ILE A 138 2.99 -8.14 -8.78
CA ILE A 138 2.72 -9.07 -9.89
C ILE A 138 3.11 -8.43 -11.22
N GLY A 139 2.44 -7.35 -11.59
CA GLY A 139 2.59 -6.68 -12.89
C GLY A 139 3.73 -5.66 -12.95
N GLY A 140 4.28 -5.30 -11.79
CA GLY A 140 5.39 -4.35 -11.65
C GLY A 140 4.99 -2.90 -11.65
N THR A 141 3.70 -2.58 -11.77
CA THR A 141 3.19 -1.21 -11.78
C THR A 141 1.82 -1.16 -11.13
N ALA A 142 1.70 -0.32 -10.13
CA ALA A 142 0.44 0.07 -9.55
C ALA A 142 0.02 1.44 -10.04
N ILE A 143 -1.28 1.68 -10.16
CA ILE A 143 -1.82 2.97 -10.54
C ILE A 143 -2.98 3.31 -9.61
N TYR A 144 -2.90 4.46 -8.96
CA TYR A 144 -4.00 5.04 -8.20
C TYR A 144 -4.76 6.02 -9.09
N GLY A 145 -6.08 5.91 -9.12
CA GLY A 145 -6.98 6.92 -9.67
C GLY A 145 -7.57 7.75 -8.54
N VAL A 146 -7.47 9.07 -8.61
CA VAL A 146 -8.01 10.00 -7.62
C VAL A 146 -9.07 10.86 -8.29
N PHE A 147 -10.35 10.55 -8.02
CA PHE A 147 -11.48 11.14 -8.72
C PHE A 147 -12.43 11.85 -7.78
N TRP A 148 -13.20 12.78 -8.32
CA TRP A 148 -14.39 13.30 -7.70
C TRP A 148 -15.64 12.55 -8.19
N ASP A 149 -16.37 11.96 -7.27
CA ASP A 149 -17.64 11.28 -7.56
C ASP A 149 -18.82 12.08 -7.03
N GLY A 150 -19.49 12.80 -7.91
CA GLY A 150 -20.65 13.64 -7.57
C GLY A 150 -21.89 12.85 -7.14
N SER A 151 -21.95 11.52 -7.33
CA SER A 151 -23.09 10.69 -6.95
C SER A 151 -23.08 10.28 -5.47
N LYS A 152 -21.92 10.34 -4.83
CA LYS A 152 -21.76 9.97 -3.42
C LYS A 152 -22.52 10.92 -2.48
N LEU A 153 -22.81 10.45 -1.29
CA LEU A 153 -23.46 11.22 -0.22
C LEU A 153 -24.78 11.90 -0.63
N GLY A 154 -25.57 11.22 -1.49
CA GLY A 154 -26.87 11.73 -1.93
C GLY A 154 -26.79 12.95 -2.86
N GLY A 155 -25.69 13.09 -3.61
CA GLY A 155 -25.47 14.19 -4.56
C GLY A 155 -24.58 15.32 -4.03
N LEU A 156 -24.12 15.24 -2.77
CA LEU A 156 -23.10 16.16 -2.24
C LEU A 156 -21.73 15.91 -2.89
N GLY A 157 -21.53 14.71 -3.39
CA GLY A 157 -20.27 14.24 -3.96
C GLY A 157 -19.20 13.95 -2.91
N ASP A 158 -18.24 13.13 -3.25
CA ASP A 158 -17.06 12.85 -2.41
C ASP A 158 -15.89 12.36 -3.24
N ILE A 159 -14.71 12.36 -2.64
CA ILE A 159 -13.48 11.83 -3.25
C ILE A 159 -13.58 10.31 -3.37
N ALA A 160 -13.06 9.78 -4.48
CA ALA A 160 -12.86 8.36 -4.72
C ALA A 160 -11.37 8.12 -5.02
N VAL A 161 -10.75 7.20 -4.28
CA VAL A 161 -9.41 6.71 -4.57
C VAL A 161 -9.53 5.24 -4.91
N GLU A 162 -9.27 4.90 -6.18
CA GLU A 162 -9.54 3.57 -6.73
C GLU A 162 -8.29 2.98 -7.36
N PRO A 163 -8.13 1.64 -7.35
CA PRO A 163 -7.10 0.99 -8.15
C PRO A 163 -7.45 1.11 -9.62
N VAL A 164 -6.47 1.46 -10.44
CA VAL A 164 -6.61 1.53 -11.89
C VAL A 164 -5.73 0.48 -12.53
N ASP A 165 -6.36 -0.42 -13.27
CA ASP A 165 -5.61 -1.44 -13.97
C ASP A 165 -4.78 -0.83 -15.10
N VAL A 166 -3.50 -1.20 -15.11
CA VAL A 166 -2.57 -0.75 -16.12
C VAL A 166 -3.02 -1.15 -17.53
N VAL A 167 -3.75 -2.25 -17.70
CA VAL A 167 -4.23 -2.72 -19.00
C VAL A 167 -5.31 -1.80 -19.58
N ASN A 168 -6.08 -1.14 -18.72
CA ASN A 168 -7.20 -0.27 -19.10
C ASN A 168 -6.85 1.21 -19.26
N LEU A 169 -5.62 1.60 -18.94
CA LEU A 169 -5.14 2.99 -19.04
C LEU A 169 -4.17 3.14 -20.20
N PHE A 170 -4.40 4.10 -21.09
CA PHE A 170 -3.59 4.33 -22.30
C PHE A 170 -3.04 5.75 -22.29
N TRP A 171 -1.75 5.87 -22.64
CA TRP A 171 -0.99 7.13 -22.65
C TRP A 171 -0.01 7.18 -23.80
N GLU A 172 0.57 8.33 -24.05
CA GLU A 172 1.55 8.54 -25.11
C GLU A 172 2.78 7.63 -24.94
N PRO A 173 3.15 6.83 -25.94
CA PRO A 173 4.35 5.99 -25.87
C PRO A 173 5.64 6.80 -25.74
N GLY A 174 6.59 6.30 -24.94
CA GLY A 174 7.93 6.89 -24.81
C GLY A 174 8.07 7.94 -23.72
N ILE A 175 7.02 8.26 -22.97
CA ILE A 175 7.08 9.18 -21.82
C ILE A 175 7.44 8.43 -20.54
N THR A 176 8.03 9.13 -19.58
CA THR A 176 8.41 8.61 -18.26
C THR A 176 7.52 9.12 -17.13
N ASP A 177 6.73 10.14 -17.40
CA ASP A 177 5.83 10.80 -16.46
C ASP A 177 4.48 10.99 -17.15
N ILE A 178 3.43 10.43 -16.55
CA ILE A 178 2.08 10.51 -17.09
C ILE A 178 1.61 11.96 -17.28
N GLN A 179 2.09 12.89 -16.44
CA GLN A 179 1.71 14.29 -16.51
C GLN A 179 2.20 14.98 -17.80
N ARG A 180 3.13 14.37 -18.53
CA ARG A 180 3.64 14.86 -19.82
C ARG A 180 2.89 14.30 -21.03
N SER A 181 1.99 13.34 -20.83
CA SER A 181 1.15 12.83 -21.92
C SER A 181 0.27 13.95 -22.49
N ALA A 182 0.11 14.00 -23.80
CA ALA A 182 -0.84 14.91 -24.43
C ALA A 182 -2.29 14.49 -24.11
N ASP A 183 -2.54 13.18 -24.23
CA ASP A 183 -3.82 12.55 -23.97
C ASP A 183 -3.65 11.36 -23.02
N VAL A 184 -4.66 11.08 -22.23
CA VAL A 184 -4.75 9.87 -21.39
C VAL A 184 -6.17 9.33 -21.53
N PHE A 185 -6.28 8.04 -21.84
CA PHE A 185 -7.57 7.35 -21.99
C PHE A 185 -7.70 6.27 -20.93
N TYR A 186 -8.78 6.32 -20.17
CA TYR A 186 -9.18 5.26 -19.26
C TYR A 186 -10.41 4.56 -19.84
N VAL A 187 -10.29 3.25 -20.07
CA VAL A 187 -11.27 2.49 -20.81
C VAL A 187 -11.90 1.44 -19.93
N ARG A 188 -13.23 1.40 -19.89
CA ARG A 188 -13.98 0.46 -19.07
C ARG A 188 -15.07 -0.22 -19.88
N LEU A 189 -15.37 -1.48 -19.56
CA LEU A 189 -16.52 -2.20 -20.10
C LEU A 189 -17.68 -2.02 -19.12
N GLU A 190 -18.76 -1.40 -19.56
CA GLU A 190 -19.98 -1.20 -18.79
C GLU A 190 -21.17 -1.93 -19.45
N ASP A 191 -22.12 -2.34 -18.64
CA ASP A 191 -23.32 -3.03 -19.07
C ASP A 191 -24.23 -2.08 -19.86
N ASN A 192 -24.71 -2.53 -21.04
CA ASN A 192 -25.56 -1.74 -21.92
C ASN A 192 -26.85 -1.28 -21.23
N ALA A 193 -27.48 -2.14 -20.43
CA ALA A 193 -28.70 -1.79 -19.72
C ALA A 193 -28.47 -0.74 -18.61
N ALA A 194 -27.27 -0.69 -18.02
CA ALA A 194 -26.89 0.34 -17.07
C ALA A 194 -26.62 1.66 -17.80
N LEU A 195 -25.93 1.62 -18.93
CA LEU A 195 -25.64 2.80 -19.76
C LEU A 195 -26.90 3.44 -20.33
N GLU A 196 -27.85 2.65 -20.84
CA GLU A 196 -29.14 3.19 -21.36
C GLU A 196 -29.98 3.85 -20.26
N ARG A 197 -29.95 3.31 -19.03
CA ARG A 197 -30.61 3.93 -17.89
C ARG A 197 -30.00 5.25 -17.47
N ALA A 198 -28.67 5.31 -17.46
CA ALA A 198 -27.93 6.51 -17.10
C ALA A 198 -27.97 7.57 -18.23
N TYR A 199 -27.92 7.12 -19.49
CA TYR A 199 -27.84 7.97 -20.67
C TYR A 199 -28.85 7.51 -21.74
N PRO A 200 -30.13 7.94 -21.67
CA PRO A 200 -31.18 7.51 -22.61
C PRO A 200 -30.86 7.81 -24.09
N GLN A 201 -29.97 8.76 -24.35
CA GLN A 201 -29.51 9.12 -25.69
C GLN A 201 -28.71 8.00 -26.40
N LEU A 202 -28.25 6.99 -25.66
CA LEU A 202 -27.49 5.85 -26.19
C LEU A 202 -28.40 4.72 -26.71
N ALA A 203 -29.71 4.79 -26.47
CA ALA A 203 -30.63 3.74 -26.86
C ALA A 203 -30.51 3.41 -28.36
N GLY A 204 -30.18 2.16 -28.69
CA GLY A 204 -29.96 1.71 -30.03
C GLY A 204 -28.58 1.95 -30.68
N ASN A 205 -27.67 2.67 -29.98
CA ASN A 205 -26.29 2.95 -30.45
C ASN A 205 -25.23 2.20 -29.64
N LEU A 206 -25.63 1.26 -28.80
CA LEU A 206 -24.72 0.45 -27.98
C LEU A 206 -24.35 -0.85 -28.72
N GLY A 207 -23.16 -1.34 -28.45
CA GLY A 207 -22.60 -2.53 -29.07
C GLY A 207 -21.67 -2.21 -30.24
N GLY A 208 -20.91 -3.18 -30.70
CA GLY A 208 -20.06 -3.05 -31.90
C GLY A 208 -18.74 -2.29 -31.67
N SER A 209 -18.20 -2.28 -30.44
CA SER A 209 -16.89 -1.68 -30.22
C SER A 209 -15.82 -2.33 -31.11
N THR A 210 -15.13 -1.51 -31.89
CA THR A 210 -14.00 -1.91 -32.73
C THR A 210 -12.70 -2.10 -31.92
N LEU A 211 -12.69 -1.65 -30.67
CA LEU A 211 -11.56 -1.79 -29.77
C LEU A 211 -11.66 -3.11 -29.00
N ASN A 212 -10.76 -4.01 -29.31
CA ASN A 212 -10.59 -5.24 -28.54
C ASN A 212 -9.74 -4.90 -27.32
N VAL A 213 -10.37 -4.70 -26.16
CA VAL A 213 -9.66 -4.55 -24.88
C VAL A 213 -9.13 -5.92 -24.49
N SER A 214 -7.89 -5.99 -24.01
CA SER A 214 -7.24 -7.25 -23.64
C SER A 214 -8.13 -8.05 -22.71
N ALA A 215 -8.39 -9.29 -23.08
CA ALA A 215 -9.16 -10.19 -22.24
C ALA A 215 -8.33 -10.55 -21.01
N TYR A 216 -8.86 -10.27 -19.85
CA TYR A 216 -8.33 -10.80 -18.60
C TYR A 216 -8.46 -12.32 -18.56
N VAL A 217 -7.63 -12.92 -17.74
CA VAL A 217 -7.78 -14.32 -17.38
C VAL A 217 -8.90 -14.43 -16.36
N TYR A 218 -10.10 -14.79 -16.82
CA TYR A 218 -11.24 -15.05 -15.95
C TYR A 218 -11.33 -16.56 -15.68
N ASP A 219 -11.75 -16.94 -14.47
CA ASP A 219 -12.09 -18.31 -14.15
C ASP A 219 -13.45 -18.70 -14.78
N ASP A 220 -14.34 -17.71 -14.88
CA ASP A 220 -15.66 -17.86 -15.49
C ASP A 220 -15.71 -17.25 -16.89
N THR A 221 -16.61 -17.76 -17.72
CA THR A 221 -16.90 -17.19 -19.03
C THR A 221 -17.64 -15.87 -18.88
N VAL A 222 -17.00 -14.75 -19.23
CA VAL A 222 -17.66 -13.44 -19.24
C VAL A 222 -18.23 -13.16 -20.62
N ASN A 223 -19.57 -13.00 -20.69
CA ASN A 223 -20.23 -12.56 -21.90
C ASN A 223 -20.04 -11.06 -22.08
N THR A 224 -19.34 -10.65 -23.11
CA THR A 224 -19.09 -9.23 -23.45
C THR A 224 -20.07 -8.68 -24.50
N ALA A 225 -21.00 -9.51 -25.01
CA ALA A 225 -21.94 -9.11 -26.05
C ALA A 225 -22.89 -7.98 -25.60
N ASP A 226 -23.26 -7.99 -24.31
CA ASP A 226 -24.18 -7.00 -23.74
C ASP A 226 -23.43 -5.84 -23.06
N LYS A 227 -22.13 -5.67 -23.36
CA LYS A 227 -21.30 -4.60 -22.80
C LYS A 227 -20.79 -3.68 -23.88
N SER A 228 -20.69 -2.41 -23.53
CA SER A 228 -20.10 -1.38 -24.38
C SER A 228 -18.86 -0.77 -23.72
N LEU A 229 -17.95 -0.32 -24.58
CA LEU A 229 -16.73 0.31 -24.18
C LEU A 229 -16.98 1.78 -23.87
N VAL A 230 -16.80 2.16 -22.62
CA VAL A 230 -16.84 3.56 -22.18
C VAL A 230 -15.42 4.07 -22.13
N VAL A 231 -15.19 5.20 -22.76
CA VAL A 231 -13.89 5.85 -22.80
C VAL A 231 -13.94 7.16 -22.02
N ASP A 232 -13.11 7.26 -21.01
CA ASP A 232 -12.84 8.47 -20.26
C ASP A 232 -11.55 9.08 -20.80
N TRP A 233 -11.68 10.14 -21.60
CA TRP A 233 -10.57 10.83 -22.26
C TRP A 233 -10.20 12.09 -21.51
N TYR A 234 -8.98 12.13 -21.00
CA TYR A 234 -8.36 13.28 -20.37
C TYR A 234 -7.31 13.88 -21.29
N TYR A 235 -7.32 15.20 -21.46
CA TYR A 235 -6.37 15.89 -22.32
C TYR A 235 -6.05 17.28 -21.78
N LYS A 236 -4.86 17.78 -22.12
CA LYS A 236 -4.36 19.08 -21.67
C LYS A 236 -4.38 20.10 -22.78
N ARG A 237 -4.86 21.30 -22.44
CA ARG A 237 -4.82 22.45 -23.33
C ARG A 237 -4.11 23.61 -22.65
N SER A 238 -3.53 24.52 -23.47
CA SER A 238 -2.97 25.77 -22.96
C SER A 238 -4.11 26.77 -22.78
N GLY A 239 -4.44 27.06 -21.53
CA GLY A 239 -5.42 28.08 -21.16
C GLY A 239 -4.80 29.44 -20.86
N GLN A 240 -5.61 30.41 -20.41
CA GLN A 240 -5.15 31.77 -20.07
C GLN A 240 -4.27 31.77 -18.80
N SER A 241 -4.52 30.87 -17.86
CA SER A 241 -3.81 30.78 -16.58
C SER A 241 -2.73 29.71 -16.55
N GLY A 242 -2.49 28.99 -17.65
CA GLY A 242 -1.54 27.89 -17.72
C GLY A 242 -2.11 26.66 -18.43
N THR A 243 -1.70 25.48 -18.01
CA THR A 243 -2.20 24.21 -18.56
C THR A 243 -3.53 23.86 -17.89
N GLU A 244 -4.58 23.76 -18.68
CA GLU A 244 -5.93 23.35 -18.24
C GLU A 244 -6.16 21.89 -18.58
N LEU A 245 -6.76 21.13 -17.63
CA LEU A 245 -7.17 19.76 -17.83
C LEU A 245 -8.62 19.72 -18.29
N HIS A 246 -8.86 19.05 -19.40
CA HIS A 246 -10.19 18.77 -19.92
C HIS A 246 -10.51 17.27 -19.84
N TYR A 247 -11.80 16.96 -19.83
CA TYR A 247 -12.32 15.60 -19.73
C TYR A 247 -13.50 15.43 -20.68
N CYS A 248 -13.49 14.29 -21.39
CA CYS A 248 -14.59 13.88 -22.23
C CYS A 248 -14.92 12.40 -22.00
N LYS A 249 -16.15 12.11 -21.64
CA LYS A 249 -16.69 10.75 -21.55
C LYS A 249 -17.50 10.45 -22.80
N TYR A 250 -17.17 9.35 -23.47
CA TYR A 250 -17.89 8.97 -24.70
C TYR A 250 -18.02 7.45 -24.85
N VAL A 251 -19.01 7.04 -25.64
CA VAL A 251 -19.23 5.66 -26.07
C VAL A 251 -19.39 5.67 -27.58
N ASN A 252 -18.57 4.93 -28.28
CA ASN A 252 -18.48 4.95 -29.74
C ASN A 252 -18.33 6.40 -30.25
N ASP A 253 -19.27 6.91 -31.05
CA ASP A 253 -19.27 8.28 -31.60
C ASP A 253 -20.17 9.25 -30.82
N THR A 254 -20.63 8.86 -29.62
CA THR A 254 -21.57 9.65 -28.81
C THR A 254 -20.88 10.24 -27.58
N VAL A 255 -20.86 11.57 -27.48
CA VAL A 255 -20.38 12.28 -26.29
C VAL A 255 -21.41 12.15 -25.19
N LEU A 256 -21.02 11.63 -24.02
CA LEU A 256 -21.85 11.59 -22.83
C LEU A 256 -21.68 12.85 -21.98
N TYR A 257 -20.44 13.29 -21.86
CA TYR A 257 -20.06 14.51 -21.14
C TYR A 257 -18.77 15.08 -21.74
N SER A 258 -18.66 16.41 -21.80
CA SER A 258 -17.41 17.09 -22.17
C SER A 258 -17.28 18.38 -21.38
N SER A 259 -16.18 18.53 -20.64
CA SER A 259 -15.87 19.75 -19.89
C SER A 259 -15.63 20.95 -20.83
N GLU A 260 -15.09 20.71 -22.01
CA GLU A 260 -14.86 21.76 -23.01
C GLU A 260 -16.17 22.27 -23.61
N ASN A 261 -17.15 21.39 -23.84
CA ASN A 261 -18.51 21.79 -24.29
C ASN A 261 -19.26 22.60 -23.23
N VAL A 262 -18.95 22.38 -21.94
CA VAL A 262 -19.49 23.17 -20.81
C VAL A 262 -18.71 24.48 -20.64
N GLY A 263 -17.48 24.55 -21.15
CA GLY A 263 -16.62 25.74 -21.09
C GLY A 263 -15.86 25.91 -19.77
N THR A 264 -15.72 24.86 -18.98
CA THR A 264 -14.99 24.87 -17.70
C THR A 264 -13.93 23.76 -17.68
N PRO A 265 -12.72 24.00 -17.15
CA PRO A 265 -11.76 22.94 -16.89
C PRO A 265 -12.35 21.86 -16.00
N TRP A 266 -11.81 20.63 -16.10
CA TRP A 266 -12.29 19.51 -15.28
C TRP A 266 -11.78 19.60 -13.85
N TYR A 267 -10.46 19.73 -13.68
CA TYR A 267 -9.83 19.94 -12.38
C TYR A 267 -8.94 21.18 -12.43
N ASP A 268 -9.08 22.05 -11.43
CA ASP A 268 -8.37 23.33 -11.33
C ASP A 268 -6.85 23.15 -11.21
N HIS A 269 -6.40 22.02 -10.65
CA HIS A 269 -4.98 21.72 -10.51
C HIS A 269 -4.26 21.36 -11.84
N GLY A 270 -4.99 21.12 -12.94
CA GLY A 270 -4.43 20.86 -14.27
C GLY A 270 -3.60 19.56 -14.41
N LYS A 271 -3.65 18.65 -13.42
CA LYS A 271 -2.94 17.36 -13.43
C LYS A 271 -3.89 16.22 -13.79
N TYR A 272 -3.39 15.18 -14.47
CA TYR A 272 -4.14 13.94 -14.63
C TYR A 272 -4.38 13.27 -13.28
N PRO A 273 -5.57 12.69 -13.05
CA PRO A 273 -5.93 12.06 -11.78
C PRO A 273 -5.35 10.66 -11.59
N PHE A 274 -4.19 10.37 -12.17
CA PHE A 274 -3.53 9.07 -12.16
C PHE A 274 -2.13 9.19 -11.59
N VAL A 275 -1.83 8.35 -10.58
CA VAL A 275 -0.52 8.28 -9.93
C VAL A 275 0.08 6.90 -10.15
N PHE A 276 1.27 6.85 -10.74
CA PHE A 276 2.00 5.64 -11.06
C PHE A 276 3.00 5.30 -9.96
N ASP A 277 2.97 4.05 -9.51
CA ASP A 277 3.91 3.50 -8.54
C ASP A 277 4.60 2.24 -9.11
N PRO A 278 5.69 2.38 -9.88
CA PRO A 278 6.45 1.26 -10.40
C PRO A 278 7.34 0.62 -9.32
N LEU A 279 7.38 -0.72 -9.26
CA LEU A 279 8.26 -1.45 -8.34
C LEU A 279 9.73 -1.29 -8.73
N TYR A 280 10.09 -1.74 -9.92
CA TYR A 280 11.42 -1.56 -10.52
C TYR A 280 11.28 -0.81 -11.84
N ARG A 281 11.83 0.37 -11.91
CA ARG A 281 11.65 1.29 -13.04
C ARG A 281 12.24 0.74 -14.34
N ILE A 282 11.52 0.90 -15.43
CA ILE A 282 11.99 0.69 -16.80
C ILE A 282 12.25 2.05 -17.44
N LYS A 283 13.39 2.21 -18.12
CA LYS A 283 13.73 3.46 -18.81
C LYS A 283 12.78 3.70 -19.99
N GLY A 284 12.27 4.91 -20.11
CA GLY A 284 11.43 5.33 -21.25
C GLY A 284 9.93 5.00 -21.11
N THR A 285 9.49 4.56 -19.92
CA THR A 285 8.09 4.32 -19.59
C THR A 285 7.81 4.70 -18.14
N PRO A 286 6.58 5.11 -17.76
CA PRO A 286 6.21 5.29 -16.37
C PRO A 286 6.05 3.97 -15.62
N CYS A 287 6.02 2.84 -16.34
CA CYS A 287 5.85 1.50 -15.79
C CYS A 287 7.16 0.86 -15.35
N GLY A 288 7.03 -0.20 -14.57
CA GLY A 288 8.11 -1.02 -14.05
C GLY A 288 7.92 -2.51 -14.35
N PHE A 289 8.75 -3.35 -13.73
CA PHE A 289 8.62 -4.79 -13.70
C PHE A 289 8.51 -5.30 -12.25
N GLY A 290 7.86 -6.44 -12.06
CA GLY A 290 7.49 -6.98 -10.77
C GLY A 290 8.34 -8.18 -10.32
N TYR A 291 7.98 -8.75 -9.18
CA TYR A 291 8.65 -9.96 -8.67
C TYR A 291 8.38 -11.18 -9.56
N VAL A 292 7.21 -11.25 -10.23
CA VAL A 292 6.95 -12.32 -11.19
C VAL A 292 7.95 -12.27 -12.33
N ASP A 293 8.23 -11.10 -12.88
CA ASP A 293 9.22 -10.94 -13.96
C ASP A 293 10.62 -11.42 -13.56
N ILE A 294 10.99 -11.23 -12.28
CA ILE A 294 12.29 -11.66 -11.75
C ILE A 294 12.32 -13.18 -11.50
N GLY A 295 11.25 -13.70 -10.88
CA GLY A 295 11.22 -15.05 -10.35
C GLY A 295 10.73 -16.12 -11.33
N LYS A 296 9.95 -15.75 -12.37
CA LYS A 296 9.32 -16.73 -13.27
C LYS A 296 10.29 -17.67 -13.97
N GLY A 297 11.46 -17.17 -14.38
CA GLY A 297 12.47 -18.03 -15.02
C GLY A 297 13.01 -19.09 -14.06
N THR A 298 13.28 -18.74 -12.82
CA THR A 298 13.74 -19.71 -11.80
C THR A 298 12.61 -20.66 -11.40
N GLN A 299 11.39 -20.17 -11.27
CA GLN A 299 10.19 -20.98 -11.01
C GLN A 299 9.94 -22.00 -12.14
N GLU A 300 10.13 -21.60 -13.41
CA GLU A 300 10.03 -22.50 -14.56
C GLU A 300 10.99 -23.68 -14.43
N TYR A 301 12.23 -23.43 -14.06
CA TYR A 301 13.20 -24.52 -13.85
C TYR A 301 12.82 -25.45 -12.70
N ILE A 302 12.23 -24.92 -11.62
CA ILE A 302 11.71 -25.72 -10.51
C ILE A 302 10.58 -26.62 -11.00
N ASP A 303 9.57 -26.08 -11.67
CA ASP A 303 8.41 -26.83 -12.16
C ASP A 303 8.80 -27.90 -13.21
N ARG A 304 9.74 -27.58 -14.12
CA ARG A 304 10.29 -28.56 -15.08
C ARG A 304 11.15 -29.63 -14.39
N GLY A 305 11.88 -29.27 -13.34
CA GLY A 305 12.60 -30.23 -12.52
C GLY A 305 11.67 -31.22 -11.83
N ASP A 306 10.60 -30.70 -11.19
CA ASP A 306 9.56 -31.50 -10.58
C ASP A 306 8.84 -32.39 -11.60
N GLN A 307 8.55 -31.86 -12.79
CA GLN A 307 7.96 -32.64 -13.89
C GLN A 307 8.84 -33.81 -14.28
N ALA A 308 10.16 -33.59 -14.43
CA ALA A 308 11.11 -34.65 -14.78
C ALA A 308 11.20 -35.72 -13.70
N ILE A 309 11.21 -35.32 -12.42
CA ILE A 309 11.21 -36.23 -11.27
C ILE A 309 9.93 -37.05 -11.23
N MET A 310 8.77 -36.42 -11.35
CA MET A 310 7.47 -37.09 -11.33
C MET A 310 7.29 -38.02 -12.54
N ALA A 311 7.69 -37.60 -13.73
CA ALA A 311 7.66 -38.45 -14.93
C ALA A 311 8.55 -39.69 -14.78
N ASN A 312 9.75 -39.55 -14.22
CA ASN A 312 10.64 -40.68 -13.95
C ASN A 312 10.05 -41.61 -12.89
N MET A 313 9.47 -41.07 -11.79
CA MET A 313 8.82 -41.84 -10.74
C MET A 313 7.66 -42.66 -11.30
N LEU A 314 6.76 -42.04 -12.09
CA LEU A 314 5.63 -42.72 -12.71
C LEU A 314 6.06 -43.77 -13.73
N SER A 315 7.12 -43.49 -14.52
CA SER A 315 7.69 -44.45 -15.47
C SER A 315 8.28 -45.67 -14.77
N ASN A 316 8.92 -45.48 -13.61
CA ASN A 316 9.47 -46.58 -12.82
C ASN A 316 8.39 -47.33 -12.02
N ALA A 317 7.31 -46.64 -11.60
CA ALA A 317 6.19 -47.27 -10.89
C ALA A 317 5.33 -48.16 -11.81
N ALA A 318 5.31 -47.90 -13.10
CA ALA A 318 4.62 -48.71 -14.10
C ALA A 318 5.64 -49.38 -15.03
N PRO A 319 6.24 -50.50 -14.60
CA PRO A 319 7.27 -51.18 -15.40
C PRO A 319 6.69 -51.60 -16.74
N ARG A 320 7.47 -51.31 -17.82
CA ARG A 320 7.15 -51.74 -19.17
C ARG A 320 7.95 -52.98 -19.51
N PHE A 321 7.37 -53.83 -20.32
CA PHE A 321 7.98 -55.06 -20.77
C PHE A 321 8.00 -55.11 -22.28
N PHE A 322 9.08 -55.57 -22.88
CA PHE A 322 9.09 -56.02 -24.26
C PHE A 322 8.60 -57.47 -24.26
N ILE A 323 7.49 -57.72 -24.91
CA ILE A 323 6.91 -59.06 -25.08
C ILE A 323 7.07 -59.47 -26.53
N ARG A 324 7.53 -60.70 -26.74
CA ARG A 324 7.67 -61.27 -28.08
C ARG A 324 6.31 -61.50 -28.70
N SER A 325 6.10 -61.09 -29.93
CA SER A 325 4.79 -61.19 -30.64
C SER A 325 4.52 -62.58 -31.24
N ASP A 326 5.27 -63.60 -30.79
CA ASP A 326 5.13 -64.98 -31.27
C ASP A 326 3.99 -65.79 -30.54
N GLY A 327 3.26 -65.13 -29.63
CA GLY A 327 2.18 -65.75 -28.89
C GLY A 327 2.64 -66.68 -27.76
N ALA A 328 3.93 -66.71 -27.41
CA ALA A 328 4.46 -67.55 -26.35
C ALA A 328 3.97 -67.16 -24.93
N VAL A 329 3.58 -65.91 -24.77
CA VAL A 329 3.11 -65.36 -23.46
C VAL A 329 1.64 -65.01 -23.61
N ASN A 330 0.81 -65.40 -22.61
CA ASN A 330 -0.58 -64.99 -22.51
C ASN A 330 -0.64 -63.62 -21.81
N GLU A 331 -0.70 -62.54 -22.60
CA GLU A 331 -0.71 -61.15 -22.13
C GLU A 331 -1.89 -60.84 -21.22
N GLN A 332 -3.08 -61.43 -21.49
CA GLN A 332 -4.27 -61.22 -20.69
C GLN A 332 -4.15 -61.81 -19.26
N GLU A 333 -3.57 -62.98 -19.15
CA GLU A 333 -3.35 -63.60 -17.81
C GLU A 333 -2.21 -62.93 -17.09
N TYR A 334 -1.15 -62.47 -17.81
CA TYR A 334 -0.02 -61.76 -17.21
C TYR A 334 -0.45 -60.40 -16.67
N ALA A 335 -1.39 -59.70 -17.29
CA ALA A 335 -1.90 -58.42 -16.87
C ALA A 335 -2.91 -58.55 -15.68
N ASP A 336 -3.48 -59.71 -15.45
CA ASP A 336 -4.46 -59.96 -14.39
C ASP A 336 -3.80 -60.40 -13.08
N TRP A 337 -3.60 -59.47 -12.16
CA TRP A 337 -3.02 -59.73 -10.85
C TRP A 337 -3.80 -60.67 -9.93
N THR A 338 -5.06 -60.97 -10.30
CA THR A 338 -5.90 -61.91 -9.53
C THR A 338 -5.58 -63.36 -9.85
N LYS A 339 -4.91 -63.65 -10.96
CA LYS A 339 -4.54 -64.99 -11.39
C LYS A 339 -3.12 -65.36 -10.94
N PRO A 340 -2.98 -66.39 -10.11
CA PRO A 340 -1.65 -66.82 -9.61
C PRO A 340 -0.83 -67.56 -10.65
N PHE A 341 -1.43 -67.97 -11.78
CA PHE A 341 -0.78 -68.73 -12.83
C PHE A 341 -0.98 -68.06 -14.18
N VAL A 342 0.09 -67.93 -14.97
CA VAL A 342 0.09 -67.48 -16.34
C VAL A 342 0.42 -68.65 -17.25
N HIS A 343 -0.45 -69.00 -18.17
CA HIS A 343 -0.27 -70.09 -19.09
C HIS A 343 0.59 -69.65 -20.29
N THR A 344 1.55 -70.47 -20.68
CA THR A 344 2.48 -70.21 -21.79
C THR A 344 2.33 -71.25 -22.90
N ASN A 345 2.35 -70.78 -24.13
CA ASN A 345 2.33 -71.61 -25.33
C ASN A 345 3.77 -71.78 -25.86
N GLY A 346 4.50 -72.76 -25.31
CA GLY A 346 5.89 -73.08 -25.75
C GLY A 346 6.96 -72.79 -24.70
N ASN A 347 8.22 -72.90 -25.07
CA ASN A 347 9.35 -72.65 -24.16
C ASN A 347 9.55 -71.17 -23.95
N LEU A 348 9.49 -70.73 -22.69
CA LEU A 348 9.89 -69.38 -22.27
C LEU A 348 11.42 -69.27 -22.39
N GLY A 349 11.86 -68.54 -23.42
CA GLY A 349 13.27 -68.08 -23.51
C GLY A 349 13.50 -66.86 -22.61
N GLN A 350 14.75 -66.59 -22.25
CA GLN A 350 15.08 -65.38 -21.49
C GLN A 350 14.64 -64.10 -22.19
N ASP A 351 14.42 -64.14 -23.52
CA ASP A 351 14.02 -63.02 -24.35
C ASP A 351 12.51 -62.92 -24.56
N SER A 352 11.71 -63.82 -23.95
CA SER A 352 10.24 -63.78 -24.16
C SER A 352 9.57 -62.59 -23.47
N ILE A 353 10.07 -62.16 -22.32
CA ILE A 353 9.65 -60.96 -21.61
C ILE A 353 10.94 -60.28 -21.13
N LEU A 354 11.19 -59.09 -21.64
CA LEU A 354 12.33 -58.30 -21.22
C LEU A 354 11.85 -57.07 -20.47
N PRO A 355 12.13 -56.94 -19.17
CA PRO A 355 11.72 -55.72 -18.43
C PRO A 355 12.53 -54.52 -18.94
N VAL A 356 11.83 -53.43 -19.24
CA VAL A 356 12.47 -52.15 -19.47
C VAL A 356 12.81 -51.55 -18.13
N THR A 357 14.05 -51.75 -17.67
CA THR A 357 14.49 -51.16 -16.42
C THR A 357 14.65 -49.65 -16.58
N GLY A 358 13.83 -48.89 -15.90
CA GLY A 358 14.00 -47.44 -15.80
C GLY A 358 15.34 -47.10 -15.11
N ARG A 359 16.01 -46.10 -15.60
CA ARG A 359 17.22 -45.59 -14.91
C ARG A 359 16.77 -44.80 -13.68
N GLY A 360 17.31 -45.13 -12.52
CA GLY A 360 17.10 -44.35 -11.30
C GLY A 360 17.55 -42.90 -11.51
N LEU A 361 16.83 -41.98 -10.92
CA LEU A 361 17.19 -40.57 -10.90
C LEU A 361 18.54 -40.38 -10.21
N SER A 362 19.44 -39.63 -10.83
CA SER A 362 20.67 -39.19 -10.19
C SER A 362 20.38 -38.16 -9.11
N GLY A 363 21.01 -38.23 -7.94
CA GLY A 363 20.89 -37.24 -6.86
C GLY A 363 21.19 -35.79 -7.28
N ILE A 364 21.86 -35.62 -8.44
CA ILE A 364 22.13 -34.27 -8.97
C ILE A 364 20.86 -33.47 -9.28
N TYR A 365 19.74 -34.14 -9.65
CA TYR A 365 18.47 -33.44 -9.92
C TYR A 365 17.88 -32.81 -8.66
N LEU A 366 17.96 -33.52 -7.52
CA LEU A 366 17.51 -32.98 -6.23
C LEU A 366 18.37 -31.79 -5.79
N ASN A 367 19.70 -31.91 -5.93
CA ASN A 367 20.61 -30.84 -5.57
C ASN A 367 20.37 -29.57 -6.43
N VAL A 368 20.13 -29.74 -7.73
CA VAL A 368 19.81 -28.62 -8.63
C VAL A 368 18.46 -27.98 -8.24
N LEU A 369 17.46 -28.79 -7.89
CA LEU A 369 16.15 -28.29 -7.46
C LEU A 369 16.29 -27.47 -6.16
N GLU A 370 16.97 -28.00 -5.14
CA GLU A 370 17.24 -27.28 -3.89
C GLU A 370 18.00 -25.97 -4.14
N GLN A 371 19.01 -25.99 -5.03
CA GLN A 371 19.75 -24.79 -5.40
C GLN A 371 18.85 -23.75 -6.09
N LYS A 372 17.92 -24.18 -6.97
CA LYS A 372 16.98 -23.26 -7.63
C LYS A 372 15.95 -22.66 -6.66
N ILE A 373 15.49 -23.42 -5.70
CA ILE A 373 14.62 -22.92 -4.62
C ILE A 373 15.38 -21.88 -3.78
N ALA A 374 16.61 -22.16 -3.40
CA ALA A 374 17.46 -21.21 -2.67
C ALA A 374 17.73 -19.94 -3.47
N GLU A 375 18.03 -20.05 -4.77
CA GLU A 375 18.21 -18.91 -5.69
C GLU A 375 16.96 -18.05 -5.76
N LEU A 376 15.76 -18.64 -5.86
CA LEU A 376 14.51 -17.90 -5.89
C LEU A 376 14.27 -17.14 -4.58
N LYS A 377 14.50 -17.79 -3.43
CA LYS A 377 14.38 -17.14 -2.11
C LYS A 377 15.36 -15.96 -1.97
N GLU A 378 16.60 -16.13 -2.36
CA GLU A 378 17.62 -15.07 -2.30
C GLU A 378 17.29 -13.90 -3.25
N THR A 379 16.89 -14.20 -4.49
CA THR A 379 16.58 -13.20 -5.52
C THR A 379 15.35 -12.36 -5.16
N THR A 380 14.34 -12.98 -4.56
CA THR A 380 13.13 -12.28 -4.10
C THR A 380 13.30 -11.63 -2.72
N GLY A 381 14.43 -11.85 -2.04
CA GLY A 381 14.70 -11.34 -0.71
C GLY A 381 13.82 -11.97 0.38
N ASN A 382 13.26 -13.15 0.11
CA ASN A 382 12.45 -13.91 1.06
C ASN A 382 13.34 -14.90 1.83
N ARG A 383 14.19 -14.38 2.71
CA ARG A 383 15.14 -15.17 3.50
C ARG A 383 14.44 -15.81 4.70
N ASP A 384 14.91 -16.98 5.13
CA ASP A 384 14.32 -17.71 6.26
C ASP A 384 14.30 -16.87 7.56
N VAL A 385 15.26 -15.97 7.73
CA VAL A 385 15.29 -15.03 8.87
C VAL A 385 14.14 -14.02 8.85
N SER A 386 13.73 -13.54 7.66
CA SER A 386 12.61 -12.61 7.52
C SER A 386 11.25 -13.30 7.72
N THR A 387 11.19 -14.63 7.55
CA THR A 387 9.98 -15.45 7.76
C THR A 387 9.91 -16.11 9.14
N GLY A 388 10.80 -15.74 10.07
CA GLY A 388 10.81 -16.28 11.44
C GLY A 388 11.56 -17.60 11.59
N GLY A 389 12.31 -18.05 10.57
CA GLY A 389 13.21 -19.19 10.66
C GLY A 389 14.39 -18.88 11.59
N SER A 390 14.58 -19.69 12.64
CA SER A 390 15.73 -19.52 13.55
C SER A 390 17.01 -20.06 12.90
N THR A 391 17.99 -19.19 12.73
CA THR A 391 19.36 -19.63 12.42
C THR A 391 19.95 -20.26 13.69
N SER A 392 20.32 -21.54 13.62
CA SER A 392 20.90 -22.25 14.76
C SER A 392 22.12 -21.50 15.31
N GLY A 393 22.07 -21.10 16.59
CA GLY A 393 23.18 -20.48 17.29
C GLY A 393 23.06 -18.99 17.61
N VAL A 394 22.05 -18.27 17.10
CA VAL A 394 21.82 -16.85 17.44
C VAL A 394 20.69 -16.73 18.45
N THR A 395 21.02 -16.48 19.70
CA THR A 395 20.05 -16.36 20.82
C THR A 395 19.89 -14.93 21.34
N ALA A 396 20.77 -13.99 20.94
CA ALA A 396 20.67 -12.61 21.38
C ALA A 396 19.61 -11.86 20.57
N ALA A 397 18.62 -11.28 21.25
CA ALA A 397 17.52 -10.52 20.62
C ALA A 397 18.04 -9.37 19.73
N SER A 398 19.11 -8.69 20.14
CA SER A 398 19.77 -7.63 19.35
C SER A 398 20.38 -8.12 18.03
N ALA A 399 20.95 -9.35 18.02
CA ALA A 399 21.51 -9.92 16.82
C ALA A 399 20.41 -10.36 15.84
N ILE A 400 19.30 -10.91 16.35
CA ILE A 400 18.12 -11.25 15.54
C ILE A 400 17.52 -9.98 14.92
N ALA A 401 17.37 -8.93 15.71
CA ALA A 401 16.88 -7.62 15.21
C ALA A 401 17.78 -7.04 14.11
N ALA A 402 19.11 -7.09 14.29
CA ALA A 402 20.06 -6.64 13.27
C ALA A 402 19.99 -7.47 11.97
N MET A 403 19.78 -8.78 12.08
CA MET A 403 19.59 -9.66 10.91
C MET A 403 18.27 -9.39 10.19
N GLN A 404 17.18 -9.16 10.93
CA GLN A 404 15.89 -8.76 10.38
C GLN A 404 15.98 -7.39 9.70
N GLU A 405 16.68 -6.45 10.31
CA GLU A 405 16.91 -5.13 9.71
C GLU A 405 17.73 -5.23 8.41
N ALA A 406 18.76 -6.07 8.36
CA ALA A 406 19.53 -6.32 7.14
C ALA A 406 18.67 -6.99 6.06
N GLY A 407 17.78 -7.92 6.43
CA GLY A 407 16.88 -8.62 5.51
C GLY A 407 15.80 -7.70 4.90
N SER A 408 15.38 -6.67 5.62
CA SER A 408 14.31 -5.74 5.20
C SER A 408 14.75 -4.64 4.23
N LYS A 409 16.02 -4.58 3.79
CA LYS A 409 16.52 -3.47 2.94
C LYS A 409 15.76 -3.31 1.62
N LEU A 410 15.44 -4.42 0.94
CA LEU A 410 14.69 -4.39 -0.32
C LEU A 410 13.25 -3.91 -0.11
N SER A 411 12.59 -4.37 0.97
CA SER A 411 11.24 -3.92 1.34
C SER A 411 11.22 -2.43 1.69
N ARG A 412 12.24 -1.93 2.38
CA ARG A 412 12.36 -0.49 2.72
C ARG A 412 12.48 0.41 1.48
N ASP A 413 13.22 0.00 0.46
CA ASP A 413 13.32 0.78 -0.78
C ASP A 413 11.99 0.82 -1.53
N SER A 414 11.31 -0.33 -1.63
CA SER A 414 9.98 -0.43 -2.24
C SER A 414 8.94 0.42 -1.49
N ASN A 415 8.98 0.42 -0.14
CA ASN A 415 8.08 1.23 0.69
C ASN A 415 8.36 2.73 0.53
N LYS A 416 9.64 3.16 0.45
CA LYS A 416 9.98 4.56 0.15
C LYS A 416 9.49 5.01 -1.22
N ALA A 417 9.49 4.12 -2.22
CA ALA A 417 8.92 4.41 -3.53
C ALA A 417 7.39 4.57 -3.42
N ALA A 418 6.71 3.67 -2.70
CA ALA A 418 5.27 3.75 -2.46
C ALA A 418 4.88 5.02 -1.70
N TYR A 419 5.67 5.46 -0.72
CA TYR A 419 5.41 6.71 0.01
C TYR A 419 5.50 7.95 -0.89
N ARG A 420 6.37 7.94 -1.91
CA ARG A 420 6.40 9.01 -2.91
C ARG A 420 5.13 9.04 -3.75
N ALA A 421 4.65 7.88 -4.21
CA ALA A 421 3.37 7.78 -4.92
C ALA A 421 2.19 8.18 -4.01
N PHE A 422 2.18 7.73 -2.76
CA PHE A 422 1.15 8.12 -1.79
C PHE A 422 1.15 9.63 -1.53
N ARG A 423 2.33 10.29 -1.50
CA ARG A 423 2.41 11.76 -1.42
C ARG A 423 1.66 12.41 -2.58
N GLU A 424 1.87 11.93 -3.82
CA GLU A 424 1.17 12.46 -4.99
C GLU A 424 -0.35 12.21 -4.91
N VAL A 425 -0.78 11.07 -4.37
CA VAL A 425 -2.21 10.79 -4.10
C VAL A 425 -2.78 11.81 -3.12
N VAL A 426 -2.10 12.06 -1.99
CA VAL A 426 -2.55 13.04 -0.98
C VAL A 426 -2.56 14.46 -1.55
N GLU A 427 -1.58 14.84 -2.37
CA GLU A 427 -1.59 16.13 -3.08
C GLU A 427 -2.86 16.29 -3.93
N LEU A 428 -3.22 15.27 -4.71
CA LEU A 428 -4.44 15.30 -5.52
C LEU A 428 -5.71 15.34 -4.64
N VAL A 429 -5.73 14.60 -3.52
CA VAL A 429 -6.84 14.65 -2.56
C VAL A 429 -7.02 16.05 -1.99
N VAL A 430 -5.94 16.73 -1.58
CA VAL A 430 -5.99 18.11 -1.07
C VAL A 430 -6.50 19.09 -2.14
N GLU A 431 -6.07 18.91 -3.40
CA GLU A 431 -6.55 19.74 -4.50
C GLU A 431 -8.05 19.51 -4.79
N LEU A 432 -8.54 18.26 -4.71
CA LEU A 432 -9.98 17.99 -4.83
C LEU A 432 -10.77 18.55 -3.65
N ILE A 433 -10.24 18.50 -2.43
CA ILE A 433 -10.84 19.18 -1.26
C ILE A 433 -10.93 20.69 -1.54
N ARG A 434 -9.87 21.29 -2.05
CA ARG A 434 -9.83 22.72 -2.41
C ARG A 434 -10.92 23.10 -3.40
N GLN A 435 -11.15 22.29 -4.41
CA GLN A 435 -12.09 22.58 -5.49
C GLN A 435 -13.54 22.30 -5.09
N PHE A 436 -13.82 21.17 -4.40
CA PHE A 436 -15.18 20.62 -4.29
C PHE A 436 -15.80 20.63 -2.89
N TYR A 437 -15.02 20.90 -1.81
CA TYR A 437 -15.60 20.93 -0.45
C TYR A 437 -16.18 22.31 -0.11
N ASP A 438 -17.00 22.84 -1.00
CA ASP A 438 -17.64 24.16 -0.89
C ASP A 438 -18.76 24.21 0.19
N ALA A 439 -19.42 23.08 0.46
CA ALA A 439 -20.39 22.95 1.53
C ALA A 439 -19.72 22.47 2.83
N PRO A 440 -20.14 23.00 4.01
CA PRO A 440 -19.63 22.54 5.30
C PRO A 440 -19.91 21.05 5.52
N ARG A 441 -18.86 20.28 5.81
CA ARG A 441 -18.90 18.85 6.10
C ARG A 441 -18.46 18.59 7.52
N GLN A 442 -19.02 17.57 8.14
CA GLN A 442 -18.69 17.20 9.51
C GLN A 442 -17.80 15.96 9.52
N PHE A 443 -16.65 16.08 10.16
CA PHE A 443 -15.67 15.00 10.31
C PHE A 443 -15.51 14.64 11.77
N ARG A 444 -15.42 13.33 12.04
CA ARG A 444 -15.06 12.80 13.35
C ARG A 444 -13.56 12.53 13.36
N ILE A 445 -12.83 13.30 14.14
CA ILE A 445 -11.38 13.19 14.30
C ILE A 445 -11.02 12.67 15.69
N ILE A 446 -9.79 12.23 15.85
CA ILE A 446 -9.20 11.92 17.16
C ILE A 446 -8.36 13.14 17.54
N GLY A 447 -8.86 13.94 18.50
CA GLY A 447 -8.15 15.13 18.96
C GLY A 447 -6.86 14.80 19.71
N GLU A 448 -6.04 15.82 20.02
CA GLU A 448 -4.75 15.68 20.73
C GLU A 448 -4.87 14.95 22.09
N SER A 449 -6.03 15.03 22.72
CA SER A 449 -6.34 14.34 23.98
C SER A 449 -6.62 12.83 23.80
N GLY A 450 -6.62 12.31 22.56
CA GLY A 450 -7.06 10.96 22.24
C GLY A 450 -8.59 10.77 22.32
N ARG A 451 -9.36 11.84 22.47
CA ARG A 451 -10.81 11.82 22.50
C ARG A 451 -11.39 12.10 21.11
N GLN A 452 -12.56 11.53 20.84
CA GLN A 452 -13.29 11.81 19.60
C GLN A 452 -13.84 13.25 19.66
N GLU A 453 -13.53 14.01 18.62
CA GLU A 453 -14.00 15.37 18.42
C GLU A 453 -14.69 15.47 17.05
N PHE A 454 -15.60 16.42 16.89
CA PHE A 454 -16.29 16.67 15.63
C PHE A 454 -15.87 18.03 15.12
N VAL A 455 -15.32 18.05 13.90
CA VAL A 455 -14.89 19.28 13.22
C VAL A 455 -15.77 19.51 12.00
N ILE A 456 -16.26 20.74 11.86
CA ILE A 456 -16.93 21.18 10.63
C ILE A 456 -15.87 21.81 9.75
N TYR A 457 -15.80 21.36 8.51
CA TYR A 457 -14.80 21.80 7.56
C TYR A 457 -15.42 22.22 6.22
N SER A 458 -14.89 23.29 5.65
CA SER A 458 -15.16 23.77 4.29
C SER A 458 -13.86 24.27 3.67
N ASN A 459 -13.81 24.38 2.34
CA ASN A 459 -12.61 24.77 1.60
C ASN A 459 -12.32 26.28 1.60
N GLU A 460 -13.04 27.10 2.37
CA GLU A 460 -12.91 28.57 2.35
C GLU A 460 -11.46 29.01 2.62
N ALA A 461 -10.78 28.36 3.57
CA ALA A 461 -9.40 28.67 3.92
C ALA A 461 -8.39 28.23 2.85
N LEU A 462 -8.75 27.29 1.98
CA LEU A 462 -7.88 26.78 0.89
C LEU A 462 -8.02 27.60 -0.40
N ARG A 463 -9.08 28.40 -0.54
CA ARG A 463 -9.30 29.23 -1.72
C ARG A 463 -8.27 30.35 -1.82
N PRO A 464 -8.05 30.92 -3.02
CA PRO A 464 -7.18 32.07 -3.19
C PRO A 464 -7.60 33.22 -2.28
N GLN A 465 -6.70 33.67 -1.42
CA GLN A 465 -6.92 34.75 -0.46
C GLN A 465 -6.30 36.04 -0.97
N ALA A 466 -7.03 37.15 -0.93
CA ALA A 466 -6.49 38.44 -1.28
C ALA A 466 -5.45 38.90 -0.24
N GLN A 467 -4.25 39.23 -0.69
CA GLN A 467 -3.14 39.69 0.18
C GLN A 467 -3.28 41.16 0.62
N GLY A 468 -4.27 41.87 0.10
CA GLY A 468 -4.48 43.28 0.37
C GLY A 468 -3.50 44.20 -0.37
N VAL A 469 -3.48 45.47 0.06
CA VAL A 469 -2.62 46.50 -0.56
C VAL A 469 -1.47 46.83 0.37
N ALA A 470 -0.22 46.61 -0.06
CA ALA A 470 0.98 47.02 0.65
C ALA A 470 1.72 48.11 -0.18
N PHE A 471 2.07 49.21 0.48
CA PHE A 471 2.72 50.39 -0.16
C PHE A 471 2.00 50.91 -1.38
N GLY A 472 0.65 50.81 -1.43
CA GLY A 472 -0.15 51.31 -2.57
C GLY A 472 -0.18 50.38 -3.79
N VAL A 473 0.40 49.19 -3.69
CA VAL A 473 0.39 48.15 -4.72
C VAL A 473 -0.51 47.00 -4.26
N ASP A 474 -1.45 46.58 -5.12
CA ASP A 474 -2.23 45.38 -4.88
C ASP A 474 -1.30 44.15 -4.93
N MET A 475 -1.24 43.41 -3.83
CA MET A 475 -0.36 42.24 -3.71
C MET A 475 -0.96 40.99 -4.38
N GLY A 476 -2.16 41.10 -4.96
CA GLY A 476 -2.84 40.00 -5.65
C GLY A 476 -3.41 38.95 -4.69
N TYR A 477 -3.57 37.73 -5.23
CA TYR A 477 -4.11 36.59 -4.48
C TYR A 477 -3.01 35.60 -4.15
N ARG A 478 -3.04 35.08 -2.92
CA ARG A 478 -2.20 33.99 -2.44
C ARG A 478 -3.03 32.71 -2.39
N VAL A 479 -2.49 31.62 -2.91
CA VAL A 479 -3.04 30.27 -2.74
C VAL A 479 -2.24 29.56 -1.67
N PRO A 480 -2.86 29.09 -0.56
CA PRO A 480 -2.17 28.33 0.48
C PRO A 480 -1.49 27.08 -0.10
N GLN A 481 -0.22 26.86 0.27
CA GLN A 481 0.58 25.70 -0.17
C GLN A 481 1.06 24.92 1.04
N PHE A 482 1.07 23.59 0.90
CA PHE A 482 1.45 22.69 1.98
C PHE A 482 2.58 21.78 1.53
N ASP A 483 3.42 21.41 2.48
CA ASP A 483 4.40 20.35 2.32
C ASP A 483 3.84 19.06 2.95
N LEU A 484 4.13 17.92 2.34
CA LEU A 484 3.63 16.64 2.79
C LEU A 484 4.79 15.78 3.30
N GLU A 485 4.66 15.33 4.52
CA GLU A 485 5.52 14.33 5.14
C GLU A 485 4.73 13.02 5.30
N ILE A 486 5.29 11.93 4.79
CA ILE A 486 4.66 10.62 4.90
C ILE A 486 5.43 9.82 5.95
N THR A 487 4.72 9.41 6.98
CA THR A 487 5.22 8.54 8.03
C THR A 487 4.63 7.15 7.90
N ALA A 488 5.35 6.13 8.39
CA ALA A 488 4.79 4.79 8.49
C ALA A 488 3.95 4.68 9.75
N GLU A 489 2.70 4.30 9.63
CA GLU A 489 1.90 3.87 10.76
C GLU A 489 2.33 2.45 11.14
N LYS A 490 3.21 2.32 12.13
CA LYS A 490 3.68 1.01 12.59
C LYS A 490 2.57 0.28 13.32
N ALA A 491 1.85 -0.54 12.61
CA ALA A 491 0.78 -1.38 13.17
C ALA A 491 1.29 -2.67 13.85
N SER A 492 2.60 -2.93 13.85
CA SER A 492 3.17 -4.16 14.39
C SER A 492 2.91 -4.32 15.90
N PRO A 493 2.33 -5.44 16.35
CA PRO A 493 2.17 -5.75 17.78
C PRO A 493 3.48 -5.70 18.56
N TYR A 494 4.60 -6.02 17.91
CA TYR A 494 5.94 -5.96 18.51
C TYR A 494 6.39 -4.52 18.82
N SER A 495 5.99 -3.55 18.00
CA SER A 495 6.25 -2.13 18.26
C SER A 495 5.59 -1.69 19.58
N LYS A 496 4.34 -2.09 19.82
CA LYS A 496 3.60 -1.79 21.06
C LYS A 496 4.23 -2.45 22.28
N LEU A 497 4.68 -3.70 22.16
CA LEU A 497 5.40 -4.40 23.23
C LEU A 497 6.73 -3.70 23.56
N SER A 498 7.51 -3.34 22.55
CA SER A 498 8.76 -2.60 22.72
C SER A 498 8.54 -1.22 23.34
N GLN A 499 7.49 -0.48 22.96
CA GLN A 499 7.10 0.78 23.56
C GLN A 499 6.69 0.62 25.04
N ASN A 500 5.95 -0.44 25.35
CA ASN A 500 5.56 -0.74 26.73
C ASN A 500 6.78 -1.10 27.60
N GLU A 501 7.71 -1.89 27.08
CA GLU A 501 8.96 -2.20 27.77
C GLU A 501 9.81 -0.95 27.99
N LEU A 502 9.91 -0.07 26.99
CA LEU A 502 10.61 1.21 27.08
C LEU A 502 9.96 2.11 28.14
N ALA A 503 8.64 2.19 28.19
CA ALA A 503 7.90 2.96 29.19
C ALA A 503 8.15 2.42 30.61
N LEU A 504 8.21 1.11 30.80
CA LEU A 504 8.55 0.48 32.08
C LEU A 504 10.01 0.75 32.48
N GLN A 505 10.94 0.74 31.53
CA GLN A 505 12.33 1.10 31.76
C GLN A 505 12.47 2.56 32.17
N PHE A 506 11.76 3.49 31.55
CA PHE A 506 11.73 4.90 31.93
C PHE A 506 11.17 5.09 33.34
N PHE A 507 10.10 4.37 33.68
CA PHE A 507 9.57 4.41 35.05
C PHE A 507 10.56 3.85 36.05
N GLY A 508 11.19 2.71 35.75
CA GLY A 508 12.21 2.09 36.61
C GLY A 508 13.48 2.93 36.75
N ALA A 509 13.88 3.66 35.72
CA ALA A 509 15.03 4.57 35.75
C ALA A 509 14.74 5.93 36.44
N GLY A 510 13.48 6.17 36.84
CA GLY A 510 13.09 7.39 37.53
C GLY A 510 12.93 8.64 36.66
N PHE A 511 12.72 8.48 35.34
CA PHE A 511 12.55 9.60 34.41
C PHE A 511 11.36 10.51 34.75
N PHE A 512 10.36 9.99 35.44
CA PHE A 512 9.19 10.75 35.87
C PHE A 512 9.39 11.42 37.26
N ASN A 513 10.59 11.29 37.87
CA ASN A 513 10.89 11.95 39.11
C ASN A 513 11.13 13.46 38.86
N PRO A 514 10.36 14.38 39.49
CA PRO A 514 10.50 15.82 39.29
C PRO A 514 11.90 16.38 39.63
N GLN A 515 12.67 15.69 40.47
CA GLN A 515 14.02 16.10 40.82
C GLN A 515 15.08 15.82 39.75
N MET A 516 14.78 14.90 38.81
CA MET A 516 15.69 14.48 37.73
C MET A 516 15.22 14.98 36.35
N THR A 517 14.32 15.94 36.29
CA THR A 517 13.68 16.43 35.07
C THR A 517 14.70 16.82 34.00
N ASP A 518 15.71 17.61 34.32
CA ASP A 518 16.70 18.10 33.35
C ASP A 518 17.53 16.95 32.74
N GLN A 519 17.89 15.96 33.57
CA GLN A 519 18.66 14.79 33.13
C GLN A 519 17.79 13.86 32.28
N ALA A 520 16.51 13.69 32.63
CA ALA A 520 15.55 12.91 31.87
C ALA A 520 15.27 13.53 30.48
N LEU A 521 15.11 14.85 30.42
CA LEU A 521 14.92 15.56 29.16
C LEU A 521 16.15 15.45 28.26
N ALA A 522 17.37 15.66 28.78
CA ALA A 522 18.60 15.51 28.01
C ALA A 522 18.80 14.08 27.48
N CYS A 523 18.42 13.07 28.24
CA CYS A 523 18.48 11.68 27.79
C CYS A 523 17.44 11.39 26.71
N LEU A 524 16.20 11.89 26.86
CA LEU A 524 15.11 11.71 25.90
C LEU A 524 15.40 12.45 24.58
N GLU A 525 16.10 13.58 24.59
CA GLU A 525 16.54 14.28 23.38
C GLU A 525 17.43 13.40 22.48
N MET A 526 18.25 12.54 23.08
CA MET A 526 19.15 11.63 22.36
C MET A 526 18.45 10.35 21.85
N MET A 527 17.20 10.09 22.25
CA MET A 527 16.44 8.91 21.88
C MET A 527 15.45 9.24 20.77
N ASP A 528 15.09 8.23 19.97
CA ASP A 528 14.05 8.33 18.93
C ASP A 528 12.99 7.25 19.15
N PHE A 529 11.76 7.67 19.50
CA PHE A 529 10.60 6.80 19.71
C PHE A 529 9.28 7.55 19.55
N ASP A 530 8.21 6.83 19.27
CA ASP A 530 6.89 7.42 19.02
C ASP A 530 6.33 8.09 20.30
N GLY A 531 5.83 9.33 20.17
CA GLY A 531 5.29 10.10 21.31
C GLY A 531 6.33 10.79 22.18
N LYS A 532 7.59 10.86 21.75
CA LYS A 532 8.71 11.51 22.46
C LYS A 532 8.35 12.90 22.96
N GLU A 533 7.81 13.75 22.08
CA GLU A 533 7.48 15.14 22.41
C GLU A 533 6.43 15.25 23.53
N GLN A 534 5.41 14.40 23.50
CA GLN A 534 4.37 14.38 24.55
C GLN A 534 4.93 13.97 25.90
N ILE A 535 5.84 12.99 25.93
CA ILE A 535 6.50 12.56 27.16
C ILE A 535 7.43 13.66 27.68
N MET A 536 8.20 14.30 26.79
CA MET A 536 9.06 15.43 27.15
C MET A 536 8.24 16.59 27.73
N GLN A 537 7.13 16.98 27.12
CA GLN A 537 6.25 18.02 27.63
C GLN A 537 5.68 17.68 29.00
N ARG A 538 5.24 16.44 29.24
CA ARG A 538 4.73 15.99 30.55
C ARG A 538 5.81 16.02 31.62
N ILE A 539 7.04 15.59 31.32
CA ILE A 539 8.16 15.61 32.25
C ILE A 539 8.55 17.07 32.57
N ALA A 540 8.62 17.93 31.56
CA ALA A 540 8.89 19.36 31.75
C ALA A 540 7.82 20.05 32.63
N ALA A 541 6.53 19.75 32.38
CA ALA A 541 5.41 20.27 33.16
C ALA A 541 5.49 19.82 34.63
N ASN A 542 5.84 18.55 34.89
CA ASN A 542 6.02 18.04 36.25
C ASN A 542 7.19 18.71 36.95
N GLY A 543 8.33 18.94 36.27
CA GLY A 543 9.47 19.69 36.81
C GLY A 543 9.09 21.12 37.17
N THR A 544 8.36 21.81 36.30
CA THR A 544 7.88 23.18 36.55
C THR A 544 6.93 23.25 37.74
N LEU A 545 6.02 22.30 37.88
CA LEU A 545 5.11 22.22 39.03
C LEU A 545 5.88 21.97 40.34
N TYR A 546 6.87 21.11 40.31
CA TYR A 546 7.71 20.83 41.47
C TYR A 546 8.53 22.05 41.88
N GLN A 547 9.13 22.79 40.95
CA GLN A 547 9.84 24.04 41.23
C GLN A 547 8.94 25.10 41.84
N ARG A 548 7.69 25.23 41.34
CA ARG A 548 6.67 26.12 41.90
C ARG A 548 6.33 25.72 43.35
N LEU A 549 6.15 24.43 43.61
CA LEU A 549 5.85 23.90 44.93
C LEU A 549 6.99 24.22 45.93
N LEU A 550 8.27 24.02 45.50
CA LEU A 550 9.42 24.38 46.31
C LEU A 550 9.49 25.89 46.61
N MET A 551 9.20 26.75 45.62
CA MET A 551 9.14 28.20 45.82
C MET A 551 8.03 28.60 46.80
N VAL A 552 6.86 28.04 46.68
CA VAL A 552 5.74 28.29 47.61
C VAL A 552 6.09 27.80 49.00
N GLN A 553 6.75 26.67 49.12
CA GLN A 553 7.23 26.13 50.40
C GLN A 553 8.29 27.03 51.04
N GLN A 554 9.25 27.54 50.26
CA GLN A 554 10.24 28.51 50.76
C GLN A 554 9.60 29.83 51.17
N GLN A 555 8.63 30.34 50.41
CA GLN A 555 7.88 31.53 50.74
C GLN A 555 7.06 31.35 52.04
N ALA A 556 6.43 30.18 52.19
CA ALA A 556 5.66 29.85 53.39
C ALA A 556 6.56 29.78 54.63
N VAL A 557 7.75 29.16 54.51
CA VAL A 557 8.74 29.13 55.60
C VAL A 557 9.26 30.52 55.92
N ALA A 558 9.57 31.36 54.91
CA ALA A 558 9.99 32.73 55.11
C ALA A 558 8.90 33.60 55.80
N MET A 559 7.63 33.44 55.40
CA MET A 559 6.51 34.11 56.07
C MET A 559 6.32 33.62 57.50
N ALA A 560 6.46 32.32 57.74
CA ALA A 560 6.41 31.77 59.11
C ALA A 560 7.52 32.30 59.99
N GLN A 561 8.75 32.43 59.45
CA GLN A 561 9.88 33.06 60.17
C GLN A 561 9.62 34.53 60.47
N LEU A 562 9.04 35.29 59.56
CA LEU A 562 8.62 36.68 59.77
C LEU A 562 7.53 36.79 60.86
N ALA A 563 6.55 35.91 60.83
CA ALA A 563 5.48 35.85 61.83
C ALA A 563 6.03 35.50 63.21
N ASP A 564 7.01 34.60 63.30
CA ASP A 564 7.66 34.24 64.54
C ASP A 564 8.47 35.40 65.10
N GLN A 565 9.13 36.22 64.27
CA GLN A 565 9.87 37.44 64.70
C GLN A 565 8.92 38.53 65.19
N LEU A 566 7.72 38.67 64.62
CA LEU A 566 6.78 39.70 65.00
C LEU A 566 5.84 39.29 66.14
N GLY A 567 5.57 38.00 66.33
CA GLY A 567 4.57 37.48 67.25
C GLY A 567 5.11 36.61 68.38
N GLY A 568 6.38 36.30 68.43
CA GLY A 568 6.97 35.43 69.47
C GLY A 568 6.45 33.98 69.40
N THR A 569 5.98 33.54 68.22
CA THR A 569 5.44 32.22 67.95
C THR A 569 6.54 31.32 67.36
N ASN A 570 6.33 30.01 67.34
CA ASN A 570 7.26 28.99 66.74
C ASN A 570 6.70 28.30 65.51
N TYR A 571 6.02 29.01 64.60
CA TYR A 571 5.43 28.46 63.41
C TYR A 571 6.47 27.94 62.40
N ALA A 572 7.61 28.60 62.28
CA ALA A 572 8.68 28.15 61.38
C ALA A 572 9.27 26.81 61.82
N MET A 573 9.44 26.62 63.13
CA MET A 573 9.91 25.36 63.69
C MET A 573 8.87 24.24 63.57
N GLN A 574 7.58 24.52 63.65
CA GLN A 574 6.51 23.57 63.40
C GLN A 574 6.44 23.18 61.93
N MET A 575 6.60 24.11 60.99
CA MET A 575 6.66 23.80 59.57
C MET A 575 7.92 23.02 59.18
N LEU A 576 9.07 23.30 59.74
CA LEU A 576 10.31 22.58 59.49
C LEU A 576 10.38 21.24 60.25
N GLY A 577 9.77 21.15 61.42
CA GLY A 577 9.73 19.92 62.24
C GLY A 577 8.60 18.95 61.87
N GLY A 578 7.59 19.41 61.16
CA GLY A 578 6.48 18.56 60.68
C GLY A 578 6.88 17.54 59.59
N GLY A 579 8.11 17.64 59.09
CA GLY A 579 8.66 16.69 58.12
C GLY A 579 9.14 15.35 58.71
N GLN A 580 9.15 15.19 60.06
CA GLN A 580 9.57 13.94 60.70
C GLN A 580 8.48 13.15 61.44
N ALA A 581 7.24 13.66 61.48
CA ALA A 581 6.16 12.92 62.12
C ALA A 581 5.02 12.70 61.11
N GLY A 582 5.06 11.56 60.44
CA GLY A 582 3.93 11.03 59.68
C GLY A 582 4.20 10.76 58.22
N GLN A 583 5.03 9.78 57.94
CA GLN A 583 4.79 8.97 56.75
C GLN A 583 3.42 8.28 56.91
N GLN A 584 2.35 9.02 56.60
CA GLN A 584 1.15 8.34 56.23
C GLN A 584 1.40 7.72 54.85
N PRO A 585 1.20 6.42 54.64
CA PRO A 585 1.31 5.82 53.34
C PRO A 585 0.26 6.47 52.45
N MET A 586 0.66 7.02 51.30
CA MET A 586 -0.25 7.40 50.25
C MET A 586 -1.16 6.19 49.93
N PRO A 587 -2.46 6.37 49.79
CA PRO A 587 -3.36 5.29 49.32
C PRO A 587 -3.01 5.04 47.85
N GLY A 588 -2.27 3.98 47.58
CA GLY A 588 -1.81 3.58 46.25
C GLY A 588 -0.37 3.09 46.20
N GLY A 589 0.30 2.89 47.36
CA GLY A 589 1.59 2.20 47.42
C GLY A 589 1.45 0.77 46.90
N VAL A 590 2.08 0.50 45.77
CA VAL A 590 2.33 -0.86 45.29
C VAL A 590 2.99 -1.62 46.43
N PRO A 591 2.53 -2.79 46.84
CA PRO A 591 3.15 -3.56 47.92
C PRO A 591 4.61 -3.82 47.56
N ASP A 592 5.47 -3.57 48.52
CA ASP A 592 6.89 -3.84 48.47
C ASP A 592 7.09 -5.31 48.08
N ILE A 593 7.36 -5.54 46.80
CA ILE A 593 7.74 -6.86 46.32
C ILE A 593 9.16 -7.06 46.82
N LYS A 594 9.27 -7.65 48.01
CA LYS A 594 10.55 -8.18 48.48
C LYS A 594 11.10 -9.02 47.33
N ALA A 595 12.32 -8.66 46.92
CA ALA A 595 13.16 -9.46 46.05
C ALA A 595 13.53 -10.77 46.78
N ASP A 596 12.54 -11.63 46.97
CA ASP A 596 12.77 -13.03 47.27
C ASP A 596 12.99 -13.67 45.90
N GLY A 597 14.10 -14.39 45.71
CA GLY A 597 14.53 -14.98 44.45
C GLY A 597 13.60 -16.04 43.85
N GLY A 598 12.30 -15.79 43.88
CA GLY A 598 11.26 -16.60 43.26
C GLY A 598 11.08 -16.27 41.82
N GLU A 599 11.25 -17.27 40.96
CA GLU A 599 10.93 -17.20 39.52
C GLU A 599 9.53 -16.59 39.29
N SER A 600 9.42 -15.70 38.32
CA SER A 600 8.12 -15.12 37.95
C SER A 600 7.12 -16.24 37.58
N SER A 601 5.83 -16.02 37.83
CA SER A 601 4.76 -16.99 37.50
C SER A 601 4.78 -17.36 36.01
N VAL A 602 5.26 -16.51 35.15
CA VAL A 602 5.40 -16.74 33.70
C VAL A 602 6.54 -17.73 33.42
N THR A 603 7.68 -17.59 34.11
CA THR A 603 8.83 -18.51 33.97
C THR A 603 8.52 -19.87 34.55
N ARG A 604 7.74 -19.94 35.65
CA ARG A 604 7.28 -21.16 36.28
C ARG A 604 6.30 -21.91 35.37
N ASN A 605 5.31 -21.22 34.81
CA ASN A 605 4.36 -21.82 33.85
C ASN A 605 5.05 -22.30 32.58
N ALA A 606 6.05 -21.57 32.07
CA ALA A 606 6.84 -21.99 30.90
C ALA A 606 7.65 -23.26 31.19
N ARG A 607 8.23 -23.39 32.39
CA ARG A 607 8.95 -24.61 32.82
C ARG A 607 8.02 -25.81 33.03
N GLU A 608 6.87 -25.62 33.64
CA GLU A 608 5.87 -26.68 33.84
C GLU A 608 5.33 -27.18 32.50
N THR A 609 5.09 -26.27 31.53
CA THR A 609 4.66 -26.62 30.17
C THR A 609 5.77 -27.34 29.38
N ALA A 610 7.03 -26.97 29.55
CA ALA A 610 8.17 -27.65 28.95
C ALA A 610 8.38 -29.06 29.58
N ALA A 611 8.23 -29.18 30.90
CA ALA A 611 8.36 -30.46 31.60
C ALA A 611 7.25 -31.43 31.22
N SER A 612 6.01 -30.97 31.02
CA SER A 612 4.88 -31.80 30.60
C SER A 612 5.01 -32.30 29.15
N ARG A 613 5.80 -31.64 28.31
CA ARG A 613 6.10 -32.07 26.94
C ARG A 613 7.29 -33.02 26.83
N ALA A 614 8.10 -33.13 27.88
CA ALA A 614 9.31 -33.94 27.90
C ALA A 614 9.13 -35.35 28.47
N THR A 615 7.95 -35.72 28.96
CA THR A 615 7.62 -37.09 29.39
C THR A 615 7.02 -37.87 28.22
N PRO A 616 7.75 -38.84 27.61
CA PRO A 616 7.15 -39.74 26.63
C PRO A 616 6.24 -40.74 27.37
N THR A 617 5.01 -40.83 26.94
CA THR A 617 4.12 -41.98 27.20
C THR A 617 4.32 -42.99 26.09
#